data_e7fbd263352b23bbc181cf5a98324d35
#
_entry.id   e7fbd263352b23bbc181cf5a98324d35
#
_cell.length_a   1.000
_cell.length_b   1.000
_cell.length_c   1.000
_cell.angle_alpha   90.00
_cell.angle_beta   90.00
_cell.angle_gamma   90.00
#
_symmetry.space_group_name_H-M   'P 1'
#
loop_
_entity.id
_entity.type
_entity.pdbx_description
1 polymer ?
#
loop_
_entity_poly.entity_id
_entity_poly.type
_entity_poly.pdbx_seq_one_letter_code
_entity_poly.pdbx_strand_id
1 'polypeptide(L)'
;MTQRPGRLGVGIIGAGRVGPILGAALAGAGHAIVGISAISQSSRDRAEAILPAVPILTVPEIVERSELVIIAVPDAQLESLVAGLAATGTWQPGQLVLHTSARFGTAVLAPAQAAGAIPLAIHPAMAFTGTSLDIARLADSYFAVTAPTPVLPIGQALVVEMGGEPLVITEADRPSYAEAVEIATAFSISIVEQSMRLLEGIGIEGAGAVIAPLLRSAMENALARSGPGALGGLGGLDGLGGLDKLDHRNDHRNDDRNDDRNDDRNDDRNDDRDEDQ
;
A
#
# COMPACT_ATOMS: atom_id res chain seq x y z
N MET A 1 22.55 -18.84 32.21
CA MET A 1 21.82 -18.16 31.10
C MET A 1 20.66 -19.06 30.73
N THR A 2 19.46 -18.73 31.18
CA THR A 2 18.24 -19.46 30.84
C THR A 2 17.92 -19.14 29.37
N GLN A 3 18.14 -20.12 28.49
CA GLN A 3 17.64 -20.09 27.11
C GLN A 3 16.11 -19.93 27.19
N ARG A 4 15.60 -18.81 26.70
CA ARG A 4 14.14 -18.65 26.50
C ARG A 4 13.74 -19.60 25.37
N PRO A 5 12.90 -20.63 25.63
CA PRO A 5 12.46 -21.52 24.57
C PRO A 5 11.59 -20.75 23.59
N GLY A 6 11.78 -20.97 22.29
CA GLY A 6 10.86 -20.51 21.23
C GLY A 6 11.27 -19.26 20.46
N ARG A 7 12.52 -18.81 20.53
CA ARG A 7 13.00 -17.68 19.70
C ARG A 7 13.65 -18.19 18.42
N LEU A 8 13.20 -17.68 17.27
CA LEU A 8 13.60 -18.12 15.94
C LEU A 8 14.80 -17.34 15.40
N GLY A 9 15.61 -18.00 14.58
CA GLY A 9 16.52 -17.36 13.65
C GLY A 9 15.75 -16.82 12.44
N VAL A 10 15.67 -15.48 12.29
CA VAL A 10 14.87 -14.80 11.27
C VAL A 10 15.79 -14.28 10.17
N GLY A 11 15.52 -14.67 8.93
CA GLY A 11 16.14 -14.14 7.74
C GLY A 11 15.18 -13.27 6.93
N ILE A 12 15.68 -12.19 6.33
CA ILE A 12 14.85 -11.22 5.63
C ILE A 12 15.29 -11.11 4.18
N ILE A 13 14.41 -11.45 3.26
CA ILE A 13 14.63 -11.26 1.83
C ILE A 13 13.93 -9.96 1.41
N GLY A 14 14.74 -8.92 1.15
CA GLY A 14 14.29 -7.60 0.73
C GLY A 14 14.39 -6.53 1.83
N ALA A 15 15.36 -5.62 1.65
CA ALA A 15 15.56 -4.44 2.49
C ALA A 15 14.82 -3.20 1.95
N GLY A 16 13.57 -3.41 1.53
CA GLY A 16 12.63 -2.36 1.18
C GLY A 16 12.12 -1.60 2.42
N ARG A 17 10.96 -0.98 2.32
CA ARG A 17 10.36 -0.23 3.45
C ARG A 17 9.81 -1.14 4.55
N VAL A 18 9.41 -2.37 4.22
CA VAL A 18 8.72 -3.30 5.12
C VAL A 18 9.69 -4.23 5.83
N GLY A 19 10.55 -4.95 5.08
CA GLY A 19 11.41 -6.00 5.63
C GLY A 19 12.23 -5.61 6.86
N PRO A 20 13.02 -4.53 6.81
CA PRO A 20 13.81 -4.08 7.96
C PRO A 20 12.96 -3.74 9.20
N ILE A 21 11.76 -3.15 9.00
CA ILE A 21 10.86 -2.76 10.10
C ILE A 21 10.31 -3.99 10.80
N LEU A 22 9.82 -5.00 10.06
CA LEU A 22 9.35 -6.25 10.66
C LEU A 22 10.49 -7.01 11.35
N GLY A 23 11.68 -7.00 10.75
CA GLY A 23 12.87 -7.55 11.37
C GLY A 23 13.22 -6.89 12.70
N ALA A 24 13.18 -5.55 12.75
CA ALA A 24 13.44 -4.80 13.97
C ALA A 24 12.37 -5.07 15.05
N ALA A 25 11.10 -5.17 14.68
CA ALA A 25 10.02 -5.53 15.60
C ALA A 25 10.24 -6.92 16.21
N LEU A 26 10.56 -7.93 15.40
CA LEU A 26 10.86 -9.28 15.87
C LEU A 26 12.15 -9.34 16.70
N ALA A 27 13.18 -8.54 16.34
CA ALA A 27 14.37 -8.41 17.19
C ALA A 27 14.01 -7.83 18.57
N GLY A 28 13.16 -6.82 18.61
CA GLY A 28 12.60 -6.26 19.85
C GLY A 28 11.84 -7.28 20.69
N ALA A 29 11.15 -8.22 20.06
CA ALA A 29 10.51 -9.36 20.69
C ALA A 29 11.51 -10.47 21.11
N GLY A 30 12.79 -10.36 20.74
CA GLY A 30 13.88 -11.22 21.15
C GLY A 30 14.23 -12.34 20.16
N HIS A 31 13.74 -12.29 18.92
CA HIS A 31 14.20 -13.16 17.83
C HIS A 31 15.61 -12.74 17.37
N ALA A 32 16.37 -13.70 16.81
CA ALA A 32 17.70 -13.43 16.27
C ALA A 32 17.59 -13.12 14.78
N ILE A 33 17.96 -11.92 14.35
CA ILE A 33 18.01 -11.61 12.91
C ILE A 33 19.33 -12.10 12.34
N VAL A 34 19.29 -13.17 11.55
CA VAL A 34 20.48 -13.87 11.04
C VAL A 34 21.06 -13.21 9.80
N GLY A 35 20.26 -12.45 9.06
CA GLY A 35 20.71 -11.72 7.88
C GLY A 35 19.56 -11.08 7.12
N ILE A 36 19.94 -10.14 6.23
CA ILE A 36 19.00 -9.44 5.35
C ILE A 36 19.60 -9.34 3.93
N SER A 37 18.77 -9.47 2.89
CA SER A 37 19.21 -9.22 1.52
C SER A 37 18.93 -7.78 1.10
N ALA A 38 19.93 -7.13 0.50
CA ALA A 38 19.82 -5.78 -0.01
C ALA A 38 20.63 -5.64 -1.32
N ILE A 39 19.98 -5.15 -2.38
CA ILE A 39 20.60 -5.04 -3.71
C ILE A 39 21.10 -3.61 -3.96
N SER A 40 20.22 -2.60 -3.83
CA SER A 40 20.55 -1.20 -4.09
C SER A 40 21.27 -0.54 -2.90
N GLN A 41 22.01 0.54 -3.16
CA GLN A 41 22.62 1.30 -2.08
C GLN A 41 21.60 1.81 -1.08
N SER A 42 20.46 2.35 -1.56
CA SER A 42 19.39 2.84 -0.68
C SER A 42 18.76 1.74 0.18
N SER A 43 18.72 0.49 -0.29
CA SER A 43 18.29 -0.65 0.53
C SER A 43 19.32 -1.05 1.58
N ARG A 44 20.61 -0.96 1.26
CA ARG A 44 21.72 -1.21 2.20
C ARG A 44 21.72 -0.17 3.31
N ASP A 45 21.62 1.12 2.95
CA ASP A 45 21.57 2.23 3.90
C ASP A 45 20.38 2.09 4.86
N ARG A 46 19.24 1.64 4.36
CA ARG A 46 18.06 1.39 5.19
C ARG A 46 18.25 0.19 6.11
N ALA A 47 18.82 -0.90 5.60
CA ALA A 47 19.14 -2.07 6.44
C ALA A 47 20.05 -1.68 7.59
N GLU A 48 21.13 -0.93 7.31
CA GLU A 48 22.08 -0.45 8.33
C GLU A 48 21.43 0.49 9.35
N ALA A 49 20.56 1.40 8.88
CA ALA A 49 19.88 2.36 9.76
C ALA A 49 18.85 1.71 10.71
N ILE A 50 18.18 0.65 10.28
CA ILE A 50 17.08 0.00 11.04
C ILE A 50 17.58 -1.23 11.79
N LEU A 51 18.49 -1.99 11.20
CA LEU A 51 19.04 -3.24 11.73
C LEU A 51 20.57 -3.16 11.78
N PRO A 52 21.14 -2.27 12.59
CA PRO A 52 22.59 -2.12 12.67
C PRO A 52 23.24 -3.46 13.08
N ALA A 53 24.38 -3.76 12.46
CA ALA A 53 25.15 -5.00 12.66
C ALA A 53 24.46 -6.31 12.17
N VAL A 54 23.32 -6.26 11.51
CA VAL A 54 22.78 -7.43 10.81
C VAL A 54 23.51 -7.60 9.47
N PRO A 55 24.09 -8.78 9.19
CA PRO A 55 24.85 -8.97 7.97
C PRO A 55 23.96 -8.95 6.72
N ILE A 56 24.46 -8.32 5.66
CA ILE A 56 23.86 -8.42 4.34
C ILE A 56 24.34 -9.73 3.71
N LEU A 57 23.40 -10.64 3.43
CA LEU A 57 23.65 -11.97 2.89
C LEU A 57 22.98 -12.15 1.53
N THR A 58 23.42 -13.15 0.79
CA THR A 58 22.71 -13.62 -0.40
C THR A 58 21.42 -14.32 -0.01
N VAL A 59 20.46 -14.36 -0.93
CA VAL A 59 19.17 -15.00 -0.66
C VAL A 59 19.30 -16.47 -0.28
N PRO A 60 20.12 -17.30 -0.96
CA PRO A 60 20.33 -18.69 -0.53
C PRO A 60 20.91 -18.80 0.89
N GLU A 61 21.91 -17.98 1.25
CA GLU A 61 22.48 -17.98 2.60
C GLU A 61 21.46 -17.61 3.68
N ILE A 62 20.52 -16.68 3.37
CA ILE A 62 19.44 -16.33 4.28
C ILE A 62 18.53 -17.53 4.51
N VAL A 63 18.08 -18.19 3.44
CA VAL A 63 17.19 -19.35 3.55
C VAL A 63 17.88 -20.48 4.30
N GLU A 64 19.16 -20.77 4.00
CA GLU A 64 19.92 -21.85 4.64
C GLU A 64 20.07 -21.67 6.16
N ARG A 65 20.18 -20.42 6.63
CA ARG A 65 20.51 -20.09 8.03
C ARG A 65 19.29 -19.76 8.90
N SER A 66 18.10 -19.74 8.33
CA SER A 66 16.90 -19.21 9.00
C SER A 66 15.87 -20.29 9.34
N GLU A 67 15.25 -20.16 10.50
CA GLU A 67 14.07 -20.94 10.88
C GLU A 67 12.80 -20.27 10.38
N LEU A 68 12.78 -18.91 10.30
CA LEU A 68 11.75 -18.09 9.70
C LEU A 68 12.35 -17.23 8.59
N VAL A 69 11.85 -17.36 7.39
CA VAL A 69 12.20 -16.48 6.26
C VAL A 69 11.06 -15.50 5.98
N ILE A 70 11.36 -14.20 6.05
CA ILE A 70 10.44 -13.13 5.67
C ILE A 70 10.77 -12.69 4.25
N ILE A 71 9.81 -12.80 3.33
CA ILE A 71 9.93 -12.35 1.95
C ILE A 71 9.19 -11.01 1.81
N ALA A 72 9.94 -9.91 1.79
CA ALA A 72 9.44 -8.54 1.66
C ALA A 72 9.90 -7.91 0.34
N VAL A 73 9.58 -8.57 -0.76
CA VAL A 73 9.86 -8.13 -2.14
C VAL A 73 8.58 -7.62 -2.82
N PRO A 74 8.69 -6.86 -3.93
CA PRO A 74 7.52 -6.50 -4.74
C PRO A 74 6.75 -7.73 -5.23
N ASP A 75 5.42 -7.63 -5.30
CA ASP A 75 4.52 -8.71 -5.71
C ASP A 75 4.92 -9.37 -7.04
N ALA A 76 5.37 -8.55 -8.00
CA ALA A 76 5.83 -9.03 -9.31
C ALA A 76 7.07 -9.97 -9.25
N GLN A 77 7.81 -9.96 -8.13
CA GLN A 77 9.01 -10.79 -7.95
C GLN A 77 8.75 -12.01 -7.06
N LEU A 78 7.65 -12.03 -6.31
CA LEU A 78 7.40 -13.02 -5.27
C LEU A 78 7.34 -14.44 -5.84
N GLU A 79 6.52 -14.66 -6.86
CA GLU A 79 6.32 -15.97 -7.48
C GLU A 79 7.62 -16.54 -8.08
N SER A 80 8.33 -15.72 -8.86
CA SER A 80 9.58 -16.14 -9.50
C SER A 80 10.69 -16.43 -8.49
N LEU A 81 10.76 -15.66 -7.39
CA LEU A 81 11.71 -15.87 -6.30
C LEU A 81 11.44 -17.21 -5.60
N VAL A 82 10.19 -17.48 -5.23
CA VAL A 82 9.81 -18.71 -4.53
C VAL A 82 10.06 -19.95 -5.39
N ALA A 83 9.67 -19.87 -6.67
CA ALA A 83 9.90 -20.96 -7.64
C ALA A 83 11.40 -21.19 -7.91
N GLY A 84 12.19 -20.12 -8.06
CA GLY A 84 13.63 -20.20 -8.25
C GLY A 84 14.37 -20.87 -7.10
N LEU A 85 14.02 -20.53 -5.86
CA LEU A 85 14.57 -21.17 -4.67
C LEU A 85 14.15 -22.64 -4.53
N ALA A 86 12.92 -22.99 -4.93
CA ALA A 86 12.48 -24.37 -4.97
C ALA A 86 13.23 -25.18 -6.03
N ALA A 87 13.44 -24.62 -7.22
CA ALA A 87 14.18 -25.27 -8.31
C ALA A 87 15.66 -25.59 -7.94
N THR A 88 16.24 -24.79 -7.06
CA THR A 88 17.61 -25.02 -6.52
C THR A 88 17.65 -25.87 -5.28
N GLY A 89 16.49 -26.33 -4.77
CA GLY A 89 16.40 -27.14 -3.54
C GLY A 89 16.83 -26.40 -2.27
N THR A 90 16.68 -25.06 -2.25
CA THR A 90 17.16 -24.22 -1.15
C THR A 90 16.24 -24.27 0.07
N TRP A 91 14.92 -24.49 -0.11
CA TRP A 91 13.96 -24.55 0.98
C TRP A 91 14.17 -25.75 1.91
N GLN A 92 13.97 -25.54 3.21
CA GLN A 92 14.19 -26.57 4.24
C GLN A 92 12.85 -27.07 4.82
N PRO A 93 12.72 -28.39 5.07
CA PRO A 93 11.55 -28.94 5.73
C PRO A 93 11.37 -28.35 7.14
N GLY A 94 10.13 -27.95 7.46
CA GLY A 94 9.80 -27.35 8.76
C GLY A 94 10.11 -25.85 8.87
N GLN A 95 10.78 -25.26 7.88
CA GLN A 95 11.08 -23.83 7.84
C GLN A 95 9.80 -23.01 7.67
N LEU A 96 9.60 -21.98 8.50
CA LEU A 96 8.52 -21.01 8.32
C LEU A 96 8.88 -20.05 7.18
N VAL A 97 7.99 -19.90 6.21
CA VAL A 97 8.16 -18.99 5.09
C VAL A 97 6.98 -18.03 5.06
N LEU A 98 7.27 -16.75 5.31
CA LEU A 98 6.31 -15.67 5.41
C LEU A 98 6.53 -14.68 4.27
N HIS A 99 5.48 -14.27 3.56
CA HIS A 99 5.54 -13.11 2.67
C HIS A 99 4.60 -11.99 3.13
N THR A 100 4.90 -10.75 2.66
CA THR A 100 4.19 -9.54 3.09
C THR A 100 3.26 -8.95 2.05
N SER A 101 2.93 -9.68 0.98
CA SER A 101 1.98 -9.22 -0.03
C SER A 101 0.56 -9.12 0.54
N ALA A 102 -0.17 -8.05 0.19
CA ALA A 102 -1.60 -7.95 0.46
C ALA A 102 -2.41 -8.89 -0.44
N ARG A 103 -1.96 -9.06 -1.69
CA ARG A 103 -2.70 -9.70 -2.77
C ARG A 103 -2.69 -11.21 -2.71
N PHE A 104 -1.54 -11.79 -2.33
CA PHE A 104 -1.36 -13.23 -2.33
C PHE A 104 -1.67 -13.82 -0.96
N GLY A 105 -2.29 -15.01 -0.96
CA GLY A 105 -2.37 -15.86 0.21
C GLY A 105 -1.19 -16.85 0.23
N THR A 106 -1.37 -18.02 0.82
CA THR A 106 -0.30 -19.02 0.93
C THR A 106 -0.05 -19.81 -0.36
N ALA A 107 -0.97 -19.76 -1.33
CA ALA A 107 -0.85 -20.51 -2.59
C ALA A 107 0.41 -20.14 -3.39
N VAL A 108 0.86 -18.89 -3.35
CA VAL A 108 2.10 -18.44 -4.00
C VAL A 108 3.35 -19.15 -3.43
N LEU A 109 3.28 -19.64 -2.20
CA LEU A 109 4.34 -20.40 -1.52
C LEU A 109 4.28 -21.92 -1.79
N ALA A 110 3.36 -22.41 -2.66
CA ALA A 110 3.21 -23.83 -2.95
C ALA A 110 4.54 -24.53 -3.34
N PRO A 111 5.46 -23.92 -4.12
CA PRO A 111 6.76 -24.54 -4.40
C PRO A 111 7.63 -24.74 -3.14
N ALA A 112 7.62 -23.81 -2.19
CA ALA A 112 8.31 -23.95 -0.92
C ALA A 112 7.63 -25.00 -0.03
N GLN A 113 6.29 -25.01 0.00
CA GLN A 113 5.52 -25.99 0.73
C GLN A 113 5.76 -27.41 0.21
N ALA A 114 5.90 -27.59 -1.10
CA ALA A 114 6.24 -28.90 -1.69
C ALA A 114 7.62 -29.41 -1.22
N ALA A 115 8.53 -28.51 -0.85
CA ALA A 115 9.83 -28.84 -0.23
C ALA A 115 9.73 -29.05 1.30
N GLY A 116 8.52 -28.96 1.88
CA GLY A 116 8.28 -29.15 3.32
C GLY A 116 8.32 -27.89 4.16
N ALA A 117 8.41 -26.71 3.57
CA ALA A 117 8.28 -25.45 4.29
C ALA A 117 6.84 -25.18 4.73
N ILE A 118 6.67 -24.37 5.75
CA ILE A 118 5.41 -24.01 6.37
C ILE A 118 5.02 -22.59 5.91
N PRO A 119 3.98 -22.45 5.05
CA PRO A 119 3.66 -21.17 4.43
C PRO A 119 2.83 -20.27 5.34
N LEU A 120 3.16 -18.96 5.34
CA LEU A 120 2.45 -17.89 6.00
C LEU A 120 2.31 -16.68 5.05
N ALA A 121 1.15 -16.05 5.01
CA ALA A 121 0.95 -14.77 4.36
C ALA A 121 0.51 -13.75 5.41
N ILE A 122 1.36 -12.76 5.71
CA ILE A 122 1.13 -11.76 6.76
C ILE A 122 1.39 -10.37 6.18
N HIS A 123 0.33 -9.61 5.95
CA HIS A 123 0.42 -8.26 5.40
C HIS A 123 0.07 -7.21 6.47
N PRO A 124 1.01 -6.35 6.86
CA PRO A 124 0.72 -5.22 7.75
C PRO A 124 -0.06 -4.14 7.00
N ALA A 125 -1.27 -3.81 7.48
CA ALA A 125 -2.17 -2.83 6.84
C ALA A 125 -1.77 -1.40 7.21
N MET A 126 -0.58 -0.97 6.82
CA MET A 126 -0.09 0.39 7.03
C MET A 126 0.78 0.89 5.87
N ALA A 127 0.85 2.21 5.71
CA ALA A 127 1.75 2.85 4.76
C ALA A 127 3.13 3.05 5.39
N PHE A 128 4.12 2.29 4.92
CA PHE A 128 5.48 2.33 5.43
C PHE A 128 6.28 3.49 4.82
N THR A 129 6.95 4.25 5.68
CA THR A 129 7.94 5.26 5.28
C THR A 129 9.33 4.64 5.07
N GLY A 130 9.61 3.50 5.72
CA GLY A 130 10.91 2.83 5.75
C GLY A 130 11.87 3.46 6.75
N THR A 131 11.37 4.14 7.76
CA THR A 131 12.13 4.74 8.87
C THR A 131 11.78 4.06 10.19
N SER A 132 12.59 4.28 11.23
CA SER A 132 12.35 3.74 12.58
C SER A 132 11.01 4.17 13.21
N LEU A 133 10.41 5.26 12.74
CA LEU A 133 9.07 5.69 13.17
C LEU A 133 8.00 4.65 12.88
N ASP A 134 8.18 3.85 11.85
CA ASP A 134 7.21 2.81 11.48
C ASP A 134 7.15 1.69 12.53
N ILE A 135 8.22 1.44 13.28
CA ILE A 135 8.24 0.41 14.34
C ILE A 135 7.19 0.71 15.41
N ALA A 136 7.10 1.97 15.85
CA ALA A 136 6.09 2.38 16.82
C ALA A 136 4.66 2.29 16.28
N ARG A 137 4.47 2.52 14.96
CA ARG A 137 3.17 2.48 14.29
C ARG A 137 2.62 1.06 14.10
N LEU A 138 3.47 0.03 14.22
CA LEU A 138 3.00 -1.35 14.15
C LEU A 138 2.00 -1.67 15.26
N ALA A 139 2.15 -1.04 16.45
CA ALA A 139 1.26 -1.26 17.59
C ALA A 139 -0.20 -0.85 17.33
N ASP A 140 -0.42 0.10 16.41
CA ASP A 140 -1.75 0.56 16.04
C ASP A 140 -2.25 -0.06 14.72
N SER A 141 -1.56 -1.11 14.23
CA SER A 141 -1.80 -1.68 12.91
C SER A 141 -2.40 -3.07 12.98
N TYR A 142 -3.36 -3.34 12.09
CA TYR A 142 -3.85 -4.67 11.83
C TYR A 142 -2.97 -5.39 10.81
N PHE A 143 -2.80 -6.69 11.01
CA PHE A 143 -2.08 -7.54 10.07
C PHE A 143 -3.01 -8.61 9.52
N ALA A 144 -3.22 -8.60 8.22
CA ALA A 144 -3.97 -9.66 7.54
C ALA A 144 -3.16 -10.95 7.53
N VAL A 145 -3.67 -11.99 8.17
CA VAL A 145 -3.02 -13.30 8.30
C VAL A 145 -3.81 -14.34 7.51
N THR A 146 -3.12 -15.03 6.59
CA THR A 146 -3.62 -16.24 5.93
C THR A 146 -2.61 -17.37 6.14
N ALA A 147 -3.08 -18.48 6.62
CA ALA A 147 -2.26 -19.68 6.85
C ALA A 147 -3.14 -20.93 6.83
N PRO A 148 -2.57 -22.14 6.60
CA PRO A 148 -3.26 -23.39 6.88
C PRO A 148 -3.72 -23.44 8.33
N THR A 149 -4.90 -24.00 8.59
CA THR A 149 -5.54 -24.01 9.92
C THR A 149 -4.60 -24.44 11.07
N PRO A 150 -3.77 -25.50 10.93
CA PRO A 150 -2.87 -25.90 12.02
C PRO A 150 -1.75 -24.89 12.31
N VAL A 151 -1.44 -24.02 11.35
CA VAL A 151 -0.31 -23.06 11.39
C VAL A 151 -0.79 -21.66 11.76
N LEU A 152 -2.07 -21.37 11.59
CA LEU A 152 -2.67 -20.06 11.83
C LEU A 152 -2.29 -19.45 13.21
N PRO A 153 -2.28 -20.20 14.33
CA PRO A 153 -1.85 -19.67 15.61
C PRO A 153 -0.41 -19.16 15.63
N ILE A 154 0.49 -19.77 14.82
CA ILE A 154 1.88 -19.31 14.71
C ILE A 154 1.91 -17.93 14.00
N GLY A 155 1.15 -17.77 12.92
CA GLY A 155 1.05 -16.48 12.22
C GLY A 155 0.48 -15.38 13.12
N GLN A 156 -0.56 -15.69 13.89
CA GLN A 156 -1.15 -14.75 14.85
C GLN A 156 -0.16 -14.38 15.97
N ALA A 157 0.58 -15.35 16.50
CA ALA A 157 1.59 -15.09 17.52
C ALA A 157 2.72 -14.16 17.01
N LEU A 158 3.21 -14.41 15.79
CA LEU A 158 4.21 -13.53 15.17
C LEU A 158 3.70 -12.09 15.03
N VAL A 159 2.43 -11.89 14.67
CA VAL A 159 1.83 -10.55 14.58
C VAL A 159 1.81 -9.87 15.95
N VAL A 160 1.36 -10.57 16.99
CA VAL A 160 1.35 -10.02 18.36
C VAL A 160 2.76 -9.70 18.84
N GLU A 161 3.75 -10.55 18.52
CA GLU A 161 5.17 -10.28 18.85
C GLU A 161 5.72 -9.05 18.11
N MET A 162 5.23 -8.76 16.91
CA MET A 162 5.55 -7.52 16.18
C MET A 162 4.79 -6.29 16.72
N GLY A 163 3.89 -6.47 17.67
CA GLY A 163 3.12 -5.41 18.32
C GLY A 163 1.77 -5.10 17.65
N GLY A 164 1.39 -5.77 16.57
CA GLY A 164 0.15 -5.52 15.84
C GLY A 164 -1.00 -6.44 16.24
N GLU A 165 -2.17 -6.22 15.63
CA GLU A 165 -3.38 -7.04 15.83
C GLU A 165 -3.61 -7.98 14.63
N PRO A 166 -3.74 -9.31 14.84
CA PRO A 166 -3.96 -10.23 13.74
C PRO A 166 -5.43 -10.23 13.28
N LEU A 167 -5.63 -10.03 11.98
CA LEU A 167 -6.89 -10.14 11.27
C LEU A 167 -6.83 -11.35 10.34
N VAL A 168 -7.66 -12.36 10.57
CA VAL A 168 -7.66 -13.56 9.71
C VAL A 168 -8.39 -13.26 8.41
N ILE A 169 -7.69 -13.43 7.30
CA ILE A 169 -8.25 -13.31 5.94
C ILE A 169 -8.11 -14.66 5.26
N THR A 170 -9.19 -15.15 4.64
CA THR A 170 -9.14 -16.43 3.90
C THR A 170 -8.35 -16.27 2.59
N GLU A 171 -7.90 -17.40 2.02
CA GLU A 171 -7.22 -17.39 0.71
C GLU A 171 -8.10 -16.75 -0.38
N ALA A 172 -9.42 -17.06 -0.34
CA ALA A 172 -10.39 -16.55 -1.32
C ALA A 172 -10.63 -15.04 -1.20
N ASP A 173 -10.48 -14.46 -0.02
CA ASP A 173 -10.77 -13.05 0.25
C ASP A 173 -9.55 -12.13 0.03
N ARG A 174 -8.36 -12.70 -0.20
CA ARG A 174 -7.14 -11.93 -0.44
C ARG A 174 -7.25 -10.91 -1.58
N PRO A 175 -7.85 -11.24 -2.74
CA PRO A 175 -8.01 -10.24 -3.81
C PRO A 175 -8.85 -9.04 -3.38
N SER A 176 -9.99 -9.25 -2.73
CA SER A 176 -10.86 -8.17 -2.24
C SER A 176 -10.19 -7.34 -1.14
N TYR A 177 -9.45 -7.99 -0.24
CA TYR A 177 -8.65 -7.30 0.76
C TYR A 177 -7.57 -6.41 0.12
N ALA A 178 -6.85 -6.93 -0.87
CA ALA A 178 -5.82 -6.17 -1.58
C ALA A 178 -6.40 -4.98 -2.33
N GLU A 179 -7.56 -5.15 -2.98
CA GLU A 179 -8.28 -4.06 -3.63
C GLU A 179 -8.66 -2.96 -2.64
N ALA A 180 -9.20 -3.32 -1.47
CA ALA A 180 -9.54 -2.36 -0.42
C ALA A 180 -8.30 -1.59 0.08
N VAL A 181 -7.17 -2.26 0.28
CA VAL A 181 -5.89 -1.64 0.67
C VAL A 181 -5.38 -0.69 -0.42
N GLU A 182 -5.44 -1.11 -1.69
CA GLU A 182 -5.02 -0.31 -2.84
C GLU A 182 -5.89 0.96 -2.98
N ILE A 183 -7.21 0.81 -2.90
CA ILE A 183 -8.15 1.95 -2.90
C ILE A 183 -7.81 2.92 -1.77
N ALA A 184 -7.66 2.43 -0.54
CA ALA A 184 -7.38 3.27 0.61
C ALA A 184 -6.05 4.03 0.49
N THR A 185 -5.03 3.44 -0.14
CA THR A 185 -3.71 4.06 -0.27
C THR A 185 -3.58 4.92 -1.52
N ALA A 186 -3.89 4.38 -2.71
CA ALA A 186 -3.69 5.07 -3.99
C ALA A 186 -4.59 6.29 -4.13
N PHE A 187 -5.88 6.17 -3.80
CA PHE A 187 -6.81 7.30 -3.88
C PHE A 187 -6.49 8.38 -2.85
N SER A 188 -6.09 8.00 -1.64
CA SER A 188 -5.68 8.99 -0.63
C SER A 188 -4.50 9.83 -1.09
N ILE A 189 -3.48 9.21 -1.67
CA ILE A 189 -2.32 9.91 -2.24
C ILE A 189 -2.76 10.82 -3.39
N SER A 190 -3.55 10.29 -4.32
CA SER A 190 -4.03 11.06 -5.49
C SER A 190 -4.84 12.30 -5.10
N ILE A 191 -5.74 12.16 -4.12
CA ILE A 191 -6.54 13.30 -3.60
C ILE A 191 -5.63 14.37 -3.00
N VAL A 192 -4.65 13.98 -2.18
CA VAL A 192 -3.68 14.91 -1.57
C VAL A 192 -2.91 15.66 -2.65
N GLU A 193 -2.31 14.93 -3.60
CA GLU A 193 -1.50 15.52 -4.67
C GLU A 193 -2.32 16.45 -5.58
N GLN A 194 -3.54 16.07 -5.94
CA GLN A 194 -4.42 16.89 -6.77
C GLN A 194 -4.81 18.18 -6.04
N SER A 195 -5.18 18.08 -4.77
CA SER A 195 -5.55 19.23 -3.95
C SER A 195 -4.37 20.21 -3.78
N MET A 196 -3.17 19.67 -3.56
CA MET A 196 -1.95 20.49 -3.48
C MET A 196 -1.69 21.24 -4.79
N ARG A 197 -1.74 20.56 -5.93
CA ARG A 197 -1.54 21.19 -7.25
C ARG A 197 -2.53 22.34 -7.52
N LEU A 198 -3.80 22.18 -7.12
CA LEU A 198 -4.82 23.24 -7.28
C LEU A 198 -4.50 24.47 -6.44
N LEU A 199 -4.05 24.30 -5.20
CA LEU A 199 -3.66 25.42 -4.33
C LEU A 199 -2.38 26.12 -4.82
N GLU A 200 -1.40 25.35 -5.25
CA GLU A 200 -0.16 25.87 -5.85
C GLU A 200 -0.46 26.67 -7.14
N GLY A 201 -1.43 26.19 -7.94
CA GLY A 201 -1.87 26.87 -9.16
C GLY A 201 -2.50 28.27 -8.94
N ILE A 202 -3.01 28.54 -7.73
CA ILE A 202 -3.50 29.88 -7.33
C ILE A 202 -2.50 30.65 -6.46
N GLY A 203 -1.23 30.19 -6.41
CA GLY A 203 -0.13 30.87 -5.74
C GLY A 203 0.00 30.63 -4.24
N ILE A 204 -0.64 29.59 -3.70
CA ILE A 204 -0.51 29.25 -2.28
C ILE A 204 0.76 28.42 -2.07
N GLU A 205 1.73 28.99 -1.37
CA GLU A 205 2.93 28.28 -0.93
C GLU A 205 2.63 27.37 0.26
N GLY A 206 3.25 26.19 0.30
CA GLY A 206 3.05 25.23 1.40
C GLY A 206 1.66 24.59 1.41
N ALA A 207 1.06 24.37 0.24
CA ALA A 207 -0.28 23.83 0.05
C ALA A 207 -0.59 22.59 0.93
N GLY A 208 0.40 21.71 1.15
CA GLY A 208 0.26 20.55 2.00
C GLY A 208 -0.09 20.90 3.45
N ALA A 209 0.52 21.93 4.02
CA ALA A 209 0.21 22.40 5.38
C ALA A 209 -1.20 22.99 5.48
N VAL A 210 -1.68 23.63 4.39
CA VAL A 210 -3.01 24.25 4.34
C VAL A 210 -4.11 23.18 4.31
N ILE A 211 -3.95 22.11 3.52
CA ILE A 211 -4.98 21.07 3.38
C ILE A 211 -4.91 19.97 4.44
N ALA A 212 -3.76 19.78 5.10
CA ALA A 212 -3.57 18.67 6.05
C ALA A 212 -4.63 18.61 7.16
N PRO A 213 -5.02 19.72 7.83
CA PRO A 213 -6.08 19.68 8.85
C PRO A 213 -7.44 19.29 8.27
N LEU A 214 -7.77 19.78 7.07
CA LEU A 214 -9.03 19.47 6.39
C LEU A 214 -9.10 17.99 6.02
N LEU A 215 -8.05 17.45 5.40
CA LEU A 215 -8.00 16.04 5.02
C LEU A 215 -8.09 15.12 6.23
N ARG A 216 -7.35 15.44 7.31
CA ARG A 216 -7.39 14.66 8.55
C ARG A 216 -8.81 14.62 9.12
N SER A 217 -9.45 15.77 9.30
CA SER A 217 -10.80 15.84 9.86
C SER A 217 -11.84 15.16 8.95
N ALA A 218 -11.71 15.27 7.64
CA ALA A 218 -12.60 14.59 6.70
C ALA A 218 -12.49 13.07 6.79
N MET A 219 -11.26 12.54 6.88
CA MET A 219 -11.00 11.11 7.05
C MET A 219 -11.49 10.60 8.41
N GLU A 220 -11.17 11.31 9.50
CA GLU A 220 -11.63 10.97 10.85
C GLU A 220 -13.17 10.93 10.92
N ASN A 221 -13.85 11.92 10.32
CA ASN A 221 -15.31 11.97 10.25
C ASN A 221 -15.89 10.84 9.38
N ALA A 222 -15.22 10.44 8.31
CA ALA A 222 -15.65 9.31 7.49
C ALA A 222 -15.53 7.99 8.24
N LEU A 223 -14.39 7.76 8.89
CA LEU A 223 -14.14 6.56 9.70
C LEU A 223 -15.10 6.47 10.91
N ALA A 224 -15.38 7.59 11.59
CA ALA A 224 -16.32 7.62 12.70
C ALA A 224 -17.75 7.24 12.29
N ARG A 225 -18.18 7.58 11.05
CA ARG A 225 -19.47 7.18 10.51
C ARG A 225 -19.55 5.70 10.14
N SER A 226 -18.41 5.06 9.89
CA SER A 226 -18.29 3.65 9.53
C SER A 226 -18.09 2.72 10.74
N GLY A 227 -18.22 3.21 11.98
CA GLY A 227 -18.06 2.44 13.22
C GLY A 227 -19.07 1.28 13.34
N PRO A 228 -18.90 0.35 14.31
CA PRO A 228 -19.61 -0.94 14.39
C PRO A 228 -21.13 -0.88 14.50
N GLY A 229 -21.75 0.30 14.51
CA GLY A 229 -23.20 0.52 14.42
C GLY A 229 -23.71 1.04 13.07
N ALA A 230 -22.82 1.34 12.12
CA ALA A 230 -23.17 2.02 10.86
C ALA A 230 -23.42 1.07 9.67
N LEU A 231 -23.31 -0.25 9.86
CA LEU A 231 -23.57 -1.24 8.79
C LEU A 231 -25.01 -1.33 8.31
N GLY A 232 -25.91 -0.48 8.84
CA GLY A 232 -27.29 -0.34 8.37
C GLY A 232 -27.51 0.69 7.27
N GLY A 233 -26.48 1.37 6.80
CA GLY A 233 -26.58 2.52 5.89
C GLY A 233 -25.71 2.46 4.63
N LEU A 234 -25.42 1.27 4.07
CA LEU A 234 -24.76 1.15 2.74
C LEU A 234 -25.69 1.49 1.57
N GLY A 235 -26.68 2.38 1.78
CA GLY A 235 -27.51 3.00 0.74
C GLY A 235 -26.95 4.32 0.21
N GLY A 236 -25.70 4.68 0.47
CA GLY A 236 -25.13 6.01 0.19
C GLY A 236 -23.96 6.07 -0.78
N LEU A 237 -23.73 5.08 -1.63
CA LEU A 237 -22.76 5.22 -2.75
C LEU A 237 -23.36 5.95 -3.96
N ASP A 238 -24.62 6.37 -3.90
CA ASP A 238 -25.24 7.25 -4.92
C ASP A 238 -24.65 8.68 -4.94
N GLY A 239 -23.75 9.01 -4.00
CA GLY A 239 -23.07 10.31 -3.94
C GLY A 239 -21.82 10.44 -4.82
N LEU A 240 -21.26 9.35 -5.32
CA LEU A 240 -20.09 9.39 -6.22
C LEU A 240 -20.47 9.49 -7.70
N GLY A 241 -21.75 9.39 -8.05
CA GLY A 241 -22.28 9.68 -9.38
C GLY A 241 -22.26 11.16 -9.77
N GLY A 242 -21.77 12.06 -8.90
CA GLY A 242 -21.69 13.50 -9.14
C GLY A 242 -20.46 13.97 -9.91
N LEU A 243 -19.46 13.15 -10.08
CA LEU A 243 -18.22 13.54 -10.81
C LEU A 243 -18.39 13.45 -12.33
N ASP A 244 -19.32 12.60 -12.81
CA ASP A 244 -19.64 12.50 -14.24
C ASP A 244 -20.52 13.65 -14.75
N LYS A 245 -21.10 14.46 -13.84
CA LYS A 245 -21.96 15.62 -14.21
C LYS A 245 -21.22 16.96 -14.24
N LEU A 246 -19.97 17.01 -13.86
CA LEU A 246 -19.20 18.25 -13.90
C LEU A 246 -18.51 18.48 -15.25
N ASP A 247 -18.35 17.43 -16.06
CA ASP A 247 -17.72 17.53 -17.38
C ASP A 247 -18.71 17.94 -18.49
N HIS A 248 -20.04 17.86 -18.26
CA HIS A 248 -21.05 18.26 -19.24
C HIS A 248 -21.69 19.63 -18.98
N ARG A 249 -21.26 20.38 -17.96
CA ARG A 249 -21.78 21.74 -17.69
C ARG A 249 -20.97 22.88 -18.32
N ASN A 250 -19.83 22.57 -18.91
CA ASN A 250 -18.98 23.60 -19.54
C ASN A 250 -19.18 23.70 -21.06
N ASP A 251 -19.97 22.79 -21.68
CA ASP A 251 -20.17 22.78 -23.13
C ASP A 251 -21.48 23.46 -23.60
N HIS A 252 -22.35 23.91 -22.68
CA HIS A 252 -23.62 24.55 -23.02
C HIS A 252 -23.73 26.03 -22.67
N ARG A 253 -22.60 26.73 -22.48
CA ARG A 253 -22.61 28.19 -22.25
C ARG A 253 -22.02 29.04 -23.36
N ASN A 254 -21.71 28.46 -24.51
CA ASN A 254 -21.11 29.22 -25.63
C ASN A 254 -21.94 29.24 -26.91
N ASP A 255 -23.17 28.69 -26.94
CA ASP A 255 -24.00 28.64 -28.16
C ASP A 255 -25.27 29.50 -28.14
N ASP A 256 -25.56 30.26 -27.06
CA ASP A 256 -26.77 31.09 -26.99
C ASP A 256 -26.49 32.60 -26.96
N ARG A 257 -25.51 33.09 -27.74
CA ARG A 257 -25.30 34.52 -27.94
C ARG A 257 -24.91 34.89 -29.36
N ASN A 258 -25.53 34.30 -30.36
CA ASN A 258 -25.31 34.82 -31.73
C ASN A 258 -26.46 34.50 -32.70
N ASP A 259 -27.72 34.68 -32.24
CA ASP A 259 -28.87 34.77 -33.13
C ASP A 259 -29.90 35.67 -32.46
N ASP A 260 -29.81 36.98 -32.72
CA ASP A 260 -30.90 37.96 -32.64
C ASP A 260 -30.29 39.35 -32.84
N ARG A 261 -29.96 39.70 -34.07
CA ARG A 261 -29.88 41.07 -34.57
C ARG A 261 -29.50 41.06 -36.06
N ASN A 262 -30.43 40.71 -36.88
CA ASN A 262 -30.44 41.21 -38.25
C ASN A 262 -31.84 40.96 -38.85
N ASP A 263 -32.76 41.86 -38.57
CA ASP A 263 -33.88 42.20 -39.46
C ASP A 263 -34.36 43.60 -39.08
N ASP A 264 -34.65 44.36 -40.09
CA ASP A 264 -35.17 45.72 -40.17
C ASP A 264 -34.14 46.82 -40.32
N ARG A 265 -33.84 47.13 -41.57
CA ARG A 265 -34.15 48.41 -42.24
C ARG A 265 -33.52 48.47 -43.61
N ASN A 266 -34.31 48.03 -44.57
CA ASN A 266 -34.24 48.48 -45.93
C ASN A 266 -35.03 49.80 -45.97
N ASP A 267 -34.44 50.90 -46.36
CA ASP A 267 -35.05 51.80 -47.35
C ASP A 267 -34.15 53.01 -47.63
N ASP A 268 -34.03 53.27 -48.94
CA ASP A 268 -33.91 54.54 -49.61
C ASP A 268 -32.65 55.44 -49.43
N ARG A 269 -31.95 55.56 -50.48
CA ARG A 269 -31.77 56.72 -51.38
C ARG A 269 -30.35 56.68 -51.99
N ASN A 270 -30.31 56.34 -53.22
CA ASN A 270 -30.06 57.03 -54.46
C ASN A 270 -29.29 58.41 -54.32
N ASP A 271 -28.35 58.50 -55.10
CA ASP A 271 -27.89 59.64 -55.90
C ASP A 271 -26.40 60.10 -55.69
N ASP A 272 -25.74 59.97 -56.79
CA ASP A 272 -24.92 60.91 -57.50
C ASP A 272 -23.51 61.36 -57.06
N ARG A 273 -22.67 61.18 -58.04
CA ARG A 273 -21.57 62.09 -58.54
C ARG A 273 -20.19 61.78 -58.05
N ASP A 274 -19.50 61.34 -59.04
CA ASP A 274 -18.46 62.06 -59.82
C ASP A 274 -17.13 62.37 -59.11
N GLU A 275 -16.13 61.92 -59.82
CA GLU A 275 -14.91 62.62 -60.26
C GLU A 275 -13.72 62.76 -59.26
N ASP A 276 -12.65 62.35 -59.86
CA ASP A 276 -11.31 62.87 -59.86
C ASP A 276 -10.30 62.61 -58.75
N GLN A 277 -9.34 62.00 -59.23
CA GLN A 277 -7.91 61.99 -59.11
C GLN A 277 -7.28 60.78 -58.51
#